data_33d1607ee4ee1ac6147f4a3c8221b194
#
_entry.id   33d1607ee4ee1ac6147f4a3c8221b194
#
_cell.length_a   1.000
_cell.length_b   1.000
_cell.length_c   1.000
_cell.angle_alpha   90.00
_cell.angle_beta   90.00
_cell.angle_gamma   90.00
#
_symmetry.space_group_name_H-M   'P 1'
#
loop_
_entity.id
_entity.type
_entity.pdbx_description
1 polymer ?
#
loop_
_entity_poly.entity_id
_entity_poly.type
_entity_poly.pdbx_seq_one_letter_code
_entity_poly.pdbx_strand_id
1 'polypeptide(L)'
;MKNILLAFFCVISFSLFAQSQYSRVKVDLTERSIKELAELGIETDHGSYAKNRHFITDMSDKQISFLQSEGFVIEFLIDDVKAFYKNQNIAGHEHYHEHEVEVRNAGPCDTGNGGSGIYDYATPTNYTDGSMGGYFTYAEMLSILDEMQAKYPNLISAKDTVVDIHTHGGNPIYWVKVSNTPNIDNDNPEVLYTALHHAREANSLSQMIFYLWYILENYDSDAEIKYLVDNTEMYFMPCVNPDGYLWNQSTDPDGGGLWRKNRYVDENGDVKGVDLNRNYGFEWGVDDQGSSPNANNDTYRGPSAFSEPETKAVRDFANQHQFQIALNYHTFGNLLIHPWGFSDSATEEDATFKALGNIMIEENNFTLGTGTETVGYVVNGDSDDWMYGDAGIYAMTPEVGPQNFGFWPPANAIDQLNKSSLLMNLRTAHLVHSYAQIVDNSPTIISKESGIIPLTLTNYGLASGDVTVTVDEGDNNIEVSFTEQIYTLDHLGTAEVIIDYQVLAAESADLSFSVTISNGDYTYTEVINKRYIKGDFQIWYSNYADDISQWTLDGVWSITDSDFVSAPACITDTPNGDYDGNSDFTIQLNETIDLTASEDAILRFNAKWNI
;
A
#
# COMPACT_ATOMS: atom_id res chain seq x y z
N MET A 1 -52.43 51.39 -38.45
CA MET A 1 -52.18 50.41 -37.45
C MET A 1 -50.81 49.79 -37.68
N LYS A 2 -49.80 50.23 -36.94
CA LYS A 2 -48.40 49.71 -37.05
C LYS A 2 -48.21 48.70 -35.97
N ASN A 3 -47.93 47.45 -36.36
CA ASN A 3 -47.57 46.39 -35.45
C ASN A 3 -46.08 46.54 -35.04
N ILE A 4 -45.83 46.81 -33.75
CA ILE A 4 -44.50 46.78 -33.16
C ILE A 4 -44.28 45.35 -32.64
N LEU A 5 -43.32 44.64 -33.29
CA LEU A 5 -42.86 43.33 -32.87
C LEU A 5 -41.76 43.56 -31.81
N LEU A 6 -42.04 43.24 -30.55
CA LEU A 6 -41.05 43.29 -29.45
C LEU A 6 -40.29 41.96 -29.45
N ALA A 7 -39.04 41.97 -29.88
CA ALA A 7 -38.15 40.81 -29.77
C ALA A 7 -37.54 40.79 -28.37
N PHE A 8 -37.91 39.81 -27.57
CA PHE A 8 -37.27 39.51 -26.26
C PHE A 8 -35.96 38.79 -26.53
N PHE A 9 -34.85 39.48 -26.36
CA PHE A 9 -33.52 38.83 -26.28
C PHE A 9 -33.33 38.25 -24.87
N CYS A 10 -33.45 36.93 -24.75
CA CYS A 10 -33.06 36.24 -23.56
C CYS A 10 -31.52 36.12 -23.55
N VAL A 11 -30.84 36.98 -22.82
CA VAL A 11 -29.39 36.86 -22.56
C VAL A 11 -29.24 35.75 -21.53
N ILE A 12 -28.92 34.54 -21.98
CA ILE A 12 -28.46 33.46 -21.11
C ILE A 12 -27.02 33.81 -20.71
N SER A 13 -26.86 34.33 -19.51
CA SER A 13 -25.56 34.50 -18.92
C SER A 13 -25.03 33.10 -18.56
N PHE A 14 -24.19 32.52 -19.39
CA PHE A 14 -23.33 31.43 -18.97
C PHE A 14 -22.31 32.02 -17.98
N SER A 15 -22.55 31.81 -16.71
CA SER A 15 -21.49 31.93 -15.70
C SER A 15 -20.48 30.82 -15.99
N LEU A 16 -19.45 31.14 -16.73
CA LEU A 16 -18.23 30.33 -16.76
C LEU A 16 -17.70 30.36 -15.31
N PHE A 17 -18.01 29.34 -14.54
CA PHE A 17 -17.23 29.07 -13.34
C PHE A 17 -15.81 28.82 -13.81
N ALA A 18 -14.91 29.76 -13.56
CA ALA A 18 -13.49 29.56 -13.79
C ALA A 18 -13.08 28.37 -12.90
N GLN A 19 -12.82 27.25 -13.52
CA GLN A 19 -12.30 26.07 -12.85
C GLN A 19 -10.92 26.44 -12.30
N SER A 20 -10.62 26.11 -11.03
CA SER A 20 -9.31 26.39 -10.45
C SER A 20 -8.24 25.70 -11.30
N GLN A 21 -7.21 26.45 -11.68
CA GLN A 21 -6.01 25.87 -12.28
C GLN A 21 -5.23 25.16 -11.17
N TYR A 22 -4.55 24.06 -11.50
CA TYR A 22 -3.68 23.31 -10.60
C TYR A 22 -2.30 23.21 -11.22
N SER A 23 -1.30 23.39 -10.36
CA SER A 23 0.12 23.28 -10.74
C SER A 23 0.81 22.29 -9.81
N ARG A 24 1.77 21.52 -10.33
CA ARG A 24 2.71 20.77 -9.47
C ARG A 24 3.78 21.74 -9.01
N VAL A 25 3.91 21.85 -7.71
CA VAL A 25 4.80 22.83 -7.10
C VAL A 25 5.71 22.16 -6.07
N LYS A 26 6.89 22.76 -5.91
CA LYS A 26 7.84 22.42 -4.85
C LYS A 26 7.85 23.58 -3.85
N VAL A 27 7.43 23.27 -2.64
CA VAL A 27 7.43 24.21 -1.51
C VAL A 27 8.73 24.04 -0.74
N ASP A 28 9.48 25.12 -0.57
CA ASP A 28 10.73 25.11 0.21
C ASP A 28 10.42 25.00 1.72
N LEU A 29 11.00 24.00 2.37
CA LEU A 29 10.88 23.72 3.80
C LEU A 29 12.22 23.78 4.55
N THR A 30 13.25 24.43 3.99
CA THR A 30 14.58 24.55 4.63
C THR A 30 14.53 25.31 5.95
N GLU A 31 13.62 26.28 6.10
CA GLU A 31 13.41 27.08 7.31
C GLU A 31 12.01 26.88 7.92
N ARG A 32 11.23 25.95 7.39
CA ARG A 32 9.84 25.66 7.78
C ARG A 32 9.59 24.15 7.86
N SER A 33 8.40 23.77 8.31
CA SER A 33 8.05 22.36 8.46
C SER A 33 6.81 21.99 7.64
N ILE A 34 6.65 20.70 7.32
CA ILE A 34 5.43 20.17 6.71
C ILE A 34 4.21 20.35 7.62
N LYS A 35 4.44 20.33 8.94
CA LYS A 35 3.41 20.57 9.95
C LYS A 35 2.79 21.97 9.80
N GLU A 36 3.59 23.00 9.51
CA GLU A 36 3.07 24.34 9.26
C GLU A 36 2.15 24.39 8.03
N LEU A 37 2.40 23.59 6.98
CA LEU A 37 1.51 23.48 5.84
C LEU A 37 0.16 22.85 6.26
N ALA A 38 0.21 21.79 7.04
CA ALA A 38 -1.00 21.12 7.56
C ALA A 38 -1.83 22.05 8.45
N GLU A 39 -1.20 22.81 9.38
CA GLU A 39 -1.87 23.81 10.23
C GLU A 39 -2.53 24.93 9.42
N LEU A 40 -2.00 25.25 8.23
CA LEU A 40 -2.61 26.18 7.28
C LEU A 40 -3.76 25.54 6.45
N GLY A 41 -4.05 24.26 6.68
CA GLY A 41 -5.10 23.50 5.99
C GLY A 41 -4.75 23.09 4.57
N ILE A 42 -3.46 23.03 4.27
CA ILE A 42 -2.95 22.40 3.04
C ILE A 42 -2.93 20.89 3.27
N GLU A 43 -3.42 20.15 2.32
CA GLU A 43 -3.35 18.71 2.33
C GLU A 43 -1.88 18.29 2.07
N THR A 44 -1.37 17.43 2.94
CA THR A 44 0.01 16.96 2.93
C THR A 44 0.11 15.44 2.89
N ASP A 45 -1.03 14.74 2.75
CA ASP A 45 -1.15 13.28 2.65
C ASP A 45 -0.48 12.76 1.36
N HIS A 46 -0.53 13.57 0.30
CA HIS A 46 -0.06 13.18 -1.03
C HIS A 46 1.01 14.14 -1.53
N GLY A 47 2.16 13.59 -1.86
CA GLY A 47 3.27 14.34 -2.39
C GLY A 47 4.63 13.75 -1.99
N SER A 48 5.70 14.30 -2.55
CA SER A 48 7.06 13.92 -2.22
C SER A 48 7.60 14.83 -1.12
N TYR A 49 7.81 14.28 0.07
CA TYR A 49 8.34 15.00 1.21
C TYR A 49 9.82 14.67 1.43
N ALA A 50 10.67 15.66 1.35
CA ALA A 50 12.07 15.59 1.77
C ALA A 50 12.26 16.43 3.04
N LYS A 51 12.44 15.77 4.17
CA LYS A 51 12.51 16.37 5.51
C LYS A 51 13.52 17.53 5.55
N ASN A 52 13.09 18.69 6.07
CA ASN A 52 13.87 19.91 6.17
C ASN A 52 14.38 20.46 4.81
N ARG A 53 13.78 20.08 3.70
CA ARG A 53 14.15 20.55 2.36
C ARG A 53 12.96 21.05 1.55
N HIS A 54 12.02 20.17 1.22
CA HIS A 54 10.89 20.55 0.38
C HIS A 54 9.73 19.57 0.47
N PHE A 55 8.57 20.05 0.00
CA PHE A 55 7.40 19.24 -0.28
C PHE A 55 6.92 19.50 -1.71
N ILE A 56 6.70 18.44 -2.50
CA ILE A 56 6.23 18.52 -3.89
C ILE A 56 4.82 17.94 -3.94
N THR A 57 3.84 18.73 -4.41
CA THR A 57 2.45 18.28 -4.56
C THR A 57 1.70 19.11 -5.60
N ASP A 58 0.49 18.67 -5.95
CA ASP A 58 -0.40 19.36 -6.89
C ASP A 58 -1.32 20.32 -6.12
N MET A 59 -1.18 21.63 -6.34
CA MET A 59 -1.91 22.69 -5.63
C MET A 59 -2.72 23.56 -6.57
N SER A 60 -3.87 24.04 -6.11
CA SER A 60 -4.66 25.06 -6.80
C SER A 60 -4.01 26.44 -6.72
N ASP A 61 -4.31 27.32 -7.70
CA ASP A 61 -3.88 28.71 -7.71
C ASP A 61 -4.17 29.46 -6.39
N LYS A 62 -5.28 29.11 -5.75
CA LYS A 62 -5.69 29.72 -4.47
C LYS A 62 -4.77 29.30 -3.35
N GLN A 63 -4.41 28.02 -3.25
CA GLN A 63 -3.49 27.50 -2.24
C GLN A 63 -2.10 28.07 -2.47
N ILE A 64 -1.62 28.09 -3.71
CA ILE A 64 -0.33 28.68 -4.07
C ILE A 64 -0.26 30.17 -3.67
N SER A 65 -1.27 30.96 -4.07
CA SER A 65 -1.33 32.38 -3.71
C SER A 65 -1.41 32.61 -2.20
N PHE A 66 -2.13 31.76 -1.49
CA PHE A 66 -2.23 31.80 -0.03
C PHE A 66 -0.87 31.52 0.62
N LEU A 67 -0.20 30.42 0.27
CA LEU A 67 1.12 30.09 0.81
C LEU A 67 2.18 31.14 0.50
N GLN A 68 2.16 31.72 -0.70
CA GLN A 68 3.05 32.85 -1.03
C GLN A 68 2.77 34.06 -0.14
N SER A 69 1.50 34.33 0.21
CA SER A 69 1.14 35.41 1.13
C SER A 69 1.59 35.14 2.58
N GLU A 70 1.70 33.87 2.97
CA GLU A 70 2.25 33.41 4.26
C GLU A 70 3.79 33.33 4.23
N GLY A 71 4.42 33.67 3.10
CA GLY A 71 5.86 33.78 2.96
C GLY A 71 6.59 32.48 2.59
N PHE A 72 5.88 31.46 2.12
CA PHE A 72 6.52 30.27 1.57
C PHE A 72 7.12 30.54 0.20
N VAL A 73 8.29 29.95 -0.07
CA VAL A 73 8.93 29.98 -1.37
C VAL A 73 8.43 28.79 -2.18
N ILE A 74 7.93 29.06 -3.39
CA ILE A 74 7.30 28.05 -4.25
C ILE A 74 7.96 28.07 -5.64
N GLU A 75 8.42 26.91 -6.09
CA GLU A 75 8.92 26.63 -7.43
C GLU A 75 7.85 25.86 -8.21
N PHE A 76 7.55 26.29 -9.46
CA PHE A 76 6.63 25.60 -10.33
C PHE A 76 7.36 24.51 -11.11
N LEU A 77 6.91 23.27 -11.00
CA LEU A 77 7.43 22.10 -11.74
C LEU A 77 6.57 21.80 -12.97
N ILE A 78 5.22 21.88 -12.83
CA ILE A 78 4.26 21.71 -13.91
C ILE A 78 3.21 22.81 -13.78
N ASP A 79 3.07 23.66 -14.80
CA ASP A 79 2.17 24.82 -14.76
C ASP A 79 0.68 24.43 -14.84
N ASP A 80 0.34 23.35 -15.56
CA ASP A 80 -1.03 22.85 -15.73
C ASP A 80 -1.06 21.32 -15.58
N VAL A 81 -1.29 20.90 -14.34
CA VAL A 81 -1.35 19.48 -13.98
C VAL A 81 -2.52 18.75 -14.65
N LYS A 82 -3.66 19.42 -14.86
CA LYS A 82 -4.79 18.80 -15.56
C LYS A 82 -4.46 18.51 -17.02
N ALA A 83 -3.82 19.47 -17.69
CA ALA A 83 -3.33 19.24 -19.04
C ALA A 83 -2.25 18.15 -19.08
N PHE A 84 -1.37 18.11 -18.10
CA PHE A 84 -0.36 17.05 -17.96
C PHE A 84 -1.03 15.67 -17.87
N TYR A 85 -1.94 15.43 -16.92
CA TYR A 85 -2.63 14.15 -16.77
C TYR A 85 -3.42 13.75 -18.03
N LYS A 86 -4.10 14.69 -18.65
CA LYS A 86 -4.86 14.44 -19.89
C LYS A 86 -3.96 14.05 -21.06
N ASN A 87 -2.79 14.67 -21.17
CA ASN A 87 -1.91 14.51 -22.33
C ASN A 87 -0.98 13.30 -22.24
N GLN A 88 -0.73 12.77 -21.05
CA GLN A 88 0.20 11.63 -20.87
C GLN A 88 -0.24 10.35 -21.59
N ASN A 89 -1.53 10.22 -21.95
CA ASN A 89 -2.08 9.09 -22.71
C ASN A 89 -2.10 9.33 -24.23
N ILE A 90 -1.65 10.50 -24.71
CA ILE A 90 -1.62 10.82 -26.15
C ILE A 90 -0.35 10.25 -26.76
N ALA A 91 -0.49 9.34 -27.73
CA ALA A 91 0.65 8.73 -28.42
C ALA A 91 1.54 9.82 -29.09
N GLY A 92 2.84 9.83 -28.77
CA GLY A 92 3.82 10.78 -29.32
C GLY A 92 4.13 11.97 -28.41
N HIS A 93 3.53 12.10 -27.24
CA HIS A 93 4.05 12.99 -26.21
C HIS A 93 5.34 12.37 -25.65
N GLU A 94 6.47 13.08 -25.85
CA GLU A 94 7.69 12.77 -25.12
C GLU A 94 7.36 12.95 -23.62
N HIS A 95 7.50 11.85 -22.86
CA HIS A 95 7.45 11.96 -21.42
C HIS A 95 8.56 12.92 -21.01
N TYR A 96 8.21 13.99 -20.32
CA TYR A 96 9.18 14.84 -19.65
C TYR A 96 9.80 14.00 -18.53
N HIS A 97 10.91 13.35 -18.87
CA HIS A 97 11.79 12.74 -17.88
C HIS A 97 12.61 13.85 -17.22
N GLU A 98 11.97 14.67 -16.38
CA GLU A 98 12.73 15.42 -15.41
C GLU A 98 13.07 14.46 -14.27
N HIS A 99 14.34 14.08 -14.28
CA HIS A 99 14.99 13.16 -13.36
C HIS A 99 14.40 11.74 -13.38
N GLU A 100 14.94 10.93 -14.28
CA GLU A 100 14.97 9.49 -14.09
C GLU A 100 15.44 9.22 -12.65
N VAL A 101 14.50 8.88 -11.78
CA VAL A 101 14.80 7.91 -10.76
C VAL A 101 15.08 6.66 -11.58
N GLU A 102 16.36 6.40 -11.88
CA GLU A 102 16.76 5.09 -12.38
C GLU A 102 16.14 4.09 -11.40
N VAL A 103 15.11 3.40 -11.85
CA VAL A 103 14.78 2.09 -11.29
C VAL A 103 16.05 1.31 -11.58
N ARG A 104 16.92 1.21 -10.59
CA ARG A 104 18.15 0.44 -10.72
C ARG A 104 17.70 -0.96 -11.06
N ASN A 105 17.99 -1.37 -12.29
CA ASN A 105 18.02 -2.78 -12.61
C ASN A 105 18.92 -3.43 -11.55
N ALA A 106 18.32 -4.22 -10.69
CA ALA A 106 19.06 -5.06 -9.77
C ALA A 106 20.13 -5.79 -10.60
N GLY A 107 21.37 -5.62 -10.20
CA GLY A 107 22.48 -6.29 -10.88
C GLY A 107 22.35 -7.81 -10.71
N PRO A 108 23.20 -8.63 -11.37
CA PRO A 108 23.11 -10.08 -11.40
C PRO A 108 23.32 -10.80 -10.04
N CYS A 109 23.20 -10.08 -8.92
CA CYS A 109 23.26 -10.62 -7.56
C CYS A 109 21.89 -10.78 -6.88
N ASP A 110 20.80 -10.47 -7.58
CA ASP A 110 19.46 -10.62 -7.02
C ASP A 110 18.96 -12.06 -7.23
N THR A 111 19.38 -12.96 -6.35
CA THR A 111 18.83 -14.31 -6.21
C THR A 111 17.95 -14.45 -4.97
N GLY A 112 17.47 -13.37 -4.41
CA GLY A 112 16.49 -13.35 -3.32
C GLY A 112 15.33 -12.46 -3.72
N ASN A 113 14.15 -13.00 -3.80
CA ASN A 113 12.80 -12.46 -3.93
C ASN A 113 12.58 -10.92 -3.78
N GLY A 114 13.46 -10.11 -4.30
CA GLY A 114 13.27 -8.68 -4.48
C GLY A 114 12.53 -8.46 -5.79
N GLY A 115 11.24 -8.21 -5.73
CA GLY A 115 10.38 -8.05 -6.88
C GLY A 115 10.97 -7.08 -7.90
N SER A 116 11.09 -7.53 -9.13
CA SER A 116 11.57 -6.75 -10.29
C SER A 116 10.66 -5.55 -10.65
N GLY A 117 9.72 -5.16 -9.80
CA GLY A 117 8.71 -4.14 -10.09
C GLY A 117 7.72 -4.55 -11.21
N ILE A 118 7.79 -5.78 -11.68
CA ILE A 118 6.84 -6.37 -12.64
C ILE A 118 6.14 -7.51 -11.91
N TYR A 119 4.85 -7.31 -11.67
CA TYR A 119 4.01 -8.33 -11.03
C TYR A 119 3.48 -9.29 -12.09
N ASP A 120 3.79 -10.58 -11.94
CA ASP A 120 3.49 -11.62 -12.94
C ASP A 120 2.13 -12.31 -12.68
N TYR A 121 1.13 -11.51 -12.28
CA TYR A 121 -0.26 -11.98 -12.20
C TYR A 121 -0.94 -11.83 -13.55
N ALA A 122 -1.76 -12.82 -13.93
CA ALA A 122 -2.55 -12.70 -15.14
C ALA A 122 -3.61 -11.59 -14.99
N THR A 123 -3.71 -10.71 -15.98
CA THR A 123 -4.83 -9.77 -16.05
C THR A 123 -6.13 -10.53 -16.28
N PRO A 124 -7.18 -10.32 -15.47
CA PRO A 124 -8.45 -11.01 -15.66
C PRO A 124 -9.02 -10.78 -17.06
N THR A 125 -9.60 -11.81 -17.66
CA THR A 125 -10.08 -11.79 -19.06
C THR A 125 -11.21 -10.77 -19.27
N ASN A 126 -12.02 -10.53 -18.24
CA ASN A 126 -13.13 -9.57 -18.31
C ASN A 126 -12.73 -8.17 -17.83
N TYR A 127 -11.52 -7.98 -17.33
CA TYR A 127 -11.02 -6.65 -16.99
C TYR A 127 -10.66 -5.88 -18.26
N THR A 128 -11.15 -4.65 -18.35
CA THR A 128 -10.81 -3.72 -19.42
C THR A 128 -10.68 -2.32 -18.83
N ASP A 129 -9.82 -1.49 -19.38
CA ASP A 129 -9.70 -0.10 -18.96
C ASP A 129 -11.01 0.66 -19.14
N GLY A 130 -11.27 1.60 -18.24
CA GLY A 130 -12.44 2.48 -18.30
C GLY A 130 -12.28 3.60 -19.32
N SER A 131 -13.39 4.28 -19.61
CA SER A 131 -13.44 5.34 -20.64
C SER A 131 -12.89 6.69 -20.17
N MET A 132 -12.66 6.90 -18.87
CA MET A 132 -12.20 8.16 -18.28
C MET A 132 -10.67 8.16 -18.15
N GLY A 133 -9.95 8.25 -19.30
CA GLY A 133 -8.48 8.23 -19.30
C GLY A 133 -7.86 6.90 -18.87
N GLY A 134 -8.57 5.78 -19.03
CA GLY A 134 -8.20 4.45 -18.56
C GLY A 134 -8.91 4.04 -17.26
N TYR A 135 -9.51 4.99 -16.54
CA TYR A 135 -10.26 4.77 -15.32
C TYR A 135 -11.77 4.65 -15.56
N PHE A 136 -12.48 3.99 -14.66
CA PHE A 136 -13.91 3.75 -14.80
C PHE A 136 -14.71 5.00 -14.47
N THR A 137 -15.70 5.30 -15.30
CA THR A 137 -16.80 6.20 -14.90
C THR A 137 -17.66 5.52 -13.83
N TYR A 138 -18.42 6.31 -13.08
CA TYR A 138 -19.35 5.78 -12.08
C TYR A 138 -20.39 4.81 -12.70
N ALA A 139 -20.87 5.12 -13.91
CA ALA A 139 -21.80 4.26 -14.62
C ALA A 139 -21.17 2.93 -15.11
N GLU A 140 -19.92 2.96 -15.56
CA GLU A 140 -19.17 1.75 -15.91
C GLU A 140 -18.96 0.86 -14.68
N MET A 141 -18.53 1.42 -13.54
CA MET A 141 -18.42 0.69 -12.28
C MET A 141 -19.71 -0.07 -11.95
N LEU A 142 -20.86 0.61 -11.97
CA LEU A 142 -22.15 -0.01 -11.66
C LEU A 142 -22.52 -1.10 -12.67
N SER A 143 -22.23 -0.90 -13.96
CA SER A 143 -22.47 -1.87 -15.03
C SER A 143 -21.58 -3.11 -14.88
N ILE A 144 -20.31 -2.92 -14.49
CA ILE A 144 -19.35 -4.01 -14.26
C ILE A 144 -19.80 -4.89 -13.08
N LEU A 145 -20.27 -4.30 -11.99
CA LEU A 145 -20.82 -5.07 -10.85
C LEU A 145 -22.05 -5.90 -11.26
N ASP A 146 -22.94 -5.36 -12.11
CA ASP A 146 -24.07 -6.11 -12.66
C ASP A 146 -23.59 -7.25 -13.57
N GLU A 147 -22.55 -7.03 -14.36
CA GLU A 147 -21.95 -8.06 -15.22
C GLU A 147 -21.30 -9.18 -14.41
N MET A 148 -20.55 -8.83 -13.35
CA MET A 148 -19.97 -9.80 -12.42
C MET A 148 -21.06 -10.70 -11.82
N GLN A 149 -22.13 -10.10 -11.30
CA GLN A 149 -23.24 -10.83 -10.70
C GLN A 149 -23.97 -11.71 -11.72
N ALA A 150 -24.14 -11.24 -12.96
CA ALA A 150 -24.77 -12.03 -14.01
C ALA A 150 -23.93 -13.23 -14.44
N LYS A 151 -22.58 -13.11 -14.45
CA LYS A 151 -21.65 -14.18 -14.80
C LYS A 151 -21.40 -15.17 -13.66
N TYR A 152 -21.33 -14.67 -12.42
CA TYR A 152 -20.96 -15.43 -11.22
C TYR A 152 -21.99 -15.31 -10.09
N PRO A 153 -23.28 -15.60 -10.34
CA PRO A 153 -24.37 -15.33 -9.37
C PRO A 153 -24.27 -16.12 -8.06
N ASN A 154 -23.42 -17.14 -8.02
CA ASN A 154 -23.18 -17.97 -6.84
C ASN A 154 -21.95 -17.55 -6.03
N LEU A 155 -21.16 -16.56 -6.53
CA LEU A 155 -19.91 -16.11 -5.90
C LEU A 155 -19.96 -14.64 -5.50
N ILE A 156 -20.77 -13.82 -6.19
CA ILE A 156 -20.93 -12.39 -5.87
C ILE A 156 -22.41 -12.03 -5.72
N SER A 157 -22.74 -11.24 -4.71
CA SER A 157 -24.09 -10.72 -4.51
C SER A 157 -24.50 -9.74 -5.63
N ALA A 158 -25.79 -9.51 -5.81
CA ALA A 158 -26.22 -8.29 -6.49
C ALA A 158 -25.70 -7.08 -5.68
N LYS A 159 -25.40 -5.98 -6.38
CA LYS A 159 -25.08 -4.73 -5.68
C LYS A 159 -26.27 -4.31 -4.82
N ASP A 160 -26.00 -3.98 -3.57
CA ASP A 160 -26.97 -3.48 -2.63
C ASP A 160 -26.52 -2.11 -2.10
N THR A 161 -27.35 -1.43 -1.35
CA THR A 161 -27.07 -0.08 -0.83
C THR A 161 -27.09 -0.09 0.68
N VAL A 162 -26.31 0.79 1.30
CA VAL A 162 -26.48 1.05 2.72
C VAL A 162 -27.85 1.69 2.92
N VAL A 163 -28.68 1.02 3.73
CA VAL A 163 -30.13 1.34 3.85
C VAL A 163 -30.37 2.77 4.34
N ASP A 164 -31.32 3.45 3.71
CA ASP A 164 -31.82 4.79 4.09
C ASP A 164 -30.78 5.92 4.06
N ILE A 165 -29.59 5.70 3.49
CA ILE A 165 -28.56 6.71 3.35
C ILE A 165 -28.34 7.09 1.89
N HIS A 166 -28.44 8.39 1.61
CA HIS A 166 -28.14 8.98 0.31
C HIS A 166 -27.24 10.20 0.52
N THR A 167 -26.31 10.40 -0.40
CA THR A 167 -25.40 11.55 -0.41
C THR A 167 -26.14 12.88 -0.61
N HIS A 168 -25.46 14.00 -0.52
CA HIS A 168 -26.04 15.33 -0.79
C HIS A 168 -26.61 15.45 -2.21
N GLY A 169 -26.02 14.75 -3.20
CA GLY A 169 -26.52 14.66 -4.57
C GLY A 169 -27.65 13.65 -4.76
N GLY A 170 -28.03 12.92 -3.72
CA GLY A 170 -29.06 11.88 -3.76
C GLY A 170 -28.59 10.53 -4.27
N ASN A 171 -27.28 10.30 -4.36
CA ASN A 171 -26.72 9.03 -4.80
C ASN A 171 -26.66 8.03 -3.63
N PRO A 172 -27.04 6.75 -3.83
CA PRO A 172 -26.81 5.70 -2.84
C PRO A 172 -25.34 5.28 -2.82
N ILE A 173 -24.91 4.69 -1.70
CA ILE A 173 -23.59 4.08 -1.56
C ILE A 173 -23.78 2.58 -1.71
N TYR A 174 -23.13 2.01 -2.73
CA TYR A 174 -23.26 0.60 -3.12
C TYR A 174 -22.17 -0.26 -2.49
N TRP A 175 -22.55 -1.51 -2.22
CA TRP A 175 -21.63 -2.56 -1.82
C TRP A 175 -21.98 -3.90 -2.50
N VAL A 176 -21.01 -4.81 -2.55
CA VAL A 176 -21.18 -6.20 -2.98
C VAL A 176 -20.44 -7.11 -2.01
N LYS A 177 -20.91 -8.37 -1.89
CA LYS A 177 -20.22 -9.43 -1.13
C LYS A 177 -19.74 -10.52 -2.08
N VAL A 178 -18.50 -10.99 -1.90
CA VAL A 178 -17.96 -12.19 -2.54
C VAL A 178 -17.79 -13.28 -1.48
N SER A 179 -18.42 -14.40 -1.71
CA SER A 179 -18.25 -15.67 -0.98
C SER A 179 -18.94 -16.79 -1.77
N ASN A 180 -18.78 -18.05 -1.37
CA ASN A 180 -19.53 -19.17 -1.97
C ASN A 180 -21.04 -19.17 -1.67
N THR A 181 -21.49 -18.28 -0.80
CA THR A 181 -22.89 -18.03 -0.43
C THR A 181 -23.17 -16.53 -0.33
N PRO A 182 -23.04 -15.78 -1.46
CA PRO A 182 -22.98 -14.32 -1.42
C PRO A 182 -24.24 -13.63 -0.88
N ASN A 183 -25.37 -14.34 -0.83
CA ASN A 183 -26.66 -13.81 -0.36
C ASN A 183 -27.07 -14.34 1.03
N ILE A 184 -26.18 -15.04 1.73
CA ILE A 184 -26.42 -15.64 3.05
C ILE A 184 -25.20 -15.29 3.91
N ASP A 185 -25.46 -14.82 5.12
CA ASP A 185 -24.47 -14.68 6.16
C ASP A 185 -24.22 -16.06 6.81
N ASN A 186 -22.98 -16.52 6.77
CA ASN A 186 -22.58 -17.85 7.26
C ASN A 186 -21.75 -17.81 8.53
N ASP A 187 -21.64 -16.66 9.19
CA ASP A 187 -20.74 -16.45 10.33
C ASP A 187 -19.24 -16.72 9.98
N ASN A 188 -18.87 -16.68 8.70
CA ASN A 188 -17.45 -16.73 8.30
C ASN A 188 -16.75 -15.42 8.68
N PRO A 189 -15.41 -15.44 8.88
CA PRO A 189 -14.65 -14.21 9.07
C PRO A 189 -14.90 -13.19 7.96
N GLU A 190 -15.06 -11.92 8.35
CA GLU A 190 -15.40 -10.83 7.43
C GLU A 190 -14.22 -9.88 7.22
N VAL A 191 -14.05 -9.45 5.97
CA VAL A 191 -13.11 -8.38 5.58
C VAL A 191 -13.81 -7.30 4.77
N LEU A 192 -13.39 -6.05 4.93
CA LEU A 192 -13.95 -4.90 4.22
C LEU A 192 -12.89 -4.25 3.33
N TYR A 193 -13.27 -3.96 2.10
CA TYR A 193 -12.48 -3.16 1.16
C TYR A 193 -13.28 -1.94 0.74
N THR A 194 -12.77 -0.74 1.00
CA THR A 194 -13.39 0.51 0.53
C THR A 194 -12.51 1.23 -0.46
N ALA A 195 -13.08 2.06 -1.32
CA ALA A 195 -12.34 2.91 -2.25
C ALA A 195 -13.03 4.25 -2.46
N LEU A 196 -12.31 5.21 -3.04
CA LEU A 196 -12.83 6.53 -3.40
C LEU A 196 -13.44 7.30 -2.22
N HIS A 197 -12.80 7.31 -1.04
CA HIS A 197 -13.08 8.34 -0.04
C HIS A 197 -12.79 9.72 -0.63
N HIS A 198 -11.68 9.84 -1.35
CA HIS A 198 -11.34 11.04 -2.09
C HIS A 198 -11.62 10.85 -3.58
N ALA A 199 -12.38 11.78 -4.13
CA ALA A 199 -12.95 11.66 -5.48
C ALA A 199 -11.93 11.72 -6.62
N ARG A 200 -10.68 12.15 -6.36
CA ARG A 200 -9.60 12.26 -7.36
C ARG A 200 -8.72 11.01 -7.45
N GLU A 201 -8.99 9.98 -6.65
CA GLU A 201 -8.14 8.81 -6.45
C GLU A 201 -8.68 7.58 -7.19
N ALA A 202 -8.83 7.72 -8.52
CA ALA A 202 -9.50 6.73 -9.34
C ALA A 202 -8.82 5.34 -9.38
N ASN A 203 -7.50 5.26 -9.09
CA ASN A 203 -6.81 3.98 -9.07
C ASN A 203 -7.22 3.10 -7.88
N SER A 204 -7.71 3.68 -6.79
CA SER A 204 -8.28 2.95 -5.67
C SER A 204 -9.49 2.08 -6.09
N LEU A 205 -10.32 2.60 -7.01
CA LEU A 205 -11.41 1.85 -7.64
C LEU A 205 -10.89 0.82 -8.65
N SER A 206 -9.91 1.19 -9.50
CA SER A 206 -9.42 0.30 -10.56
C SER A 206 -8.85 -1.00 -10.02
N GLN A 207 -8.02 -0.93 -8.98
CA GLN A 207 -7.46 -2.12 -8.34
C GLN A 207 -8.56 -3.00 -7.71
N MET A 208 -9.62 -2.41 -7.15
CA MET A 208 -10.72 -3.17 -6.57
C MET A 208 -11.53 -3.92 -7.64
N ILE A 209 -11.84 -3.29 -8.77
CA ILE A 209 -12.49 -3.94 -9.92
C ILE A 209 -11.60 -5.06 -10.49
N PHE A 210 -10.29 -4.84 -10.55
CA PHE A 210 -9.33 -5.86 -10.97
C PHE A 210 -9.36 -7.06 -10.03
N TYR A 211 -9.28 -6.83 -8.71
CA TYR A 211 -9.32 -7.89 -7.71
C TYR A 211 -10.63 -8.68 -7.75
N LEU A 212 -11.77 -8.01 -7.85
CA LEU A 212 -13.07 -8.67 -7.98
C LEU A 212 -13.11 -9.62 -9.19
N TRP A 213 -12.69 -9.16 -10.39
CA TRP A 213 -12.59 -10.04 -11.55
C TRP A 213 -11.61 -11.18 -11.33
N TYR A 214 -10.45 -10.90 -10.72
CA TYR A 214 -9.43 -11.91 -10.48
C TYR A 214 -9.94 -13.07 -9.64
N ILE A 215 -10.58 -12.80 -8.50
CA ILE A 215 -11.10 -13.86 -7.64
C ILE A 215 -12.28 -14.62 -8.28
N LEU A 216 -13.15 -13.93 -9.01
CA LEU A 216 -14.29 -14.57 -9.66
C LEU A 216 -13.88 -15.50 -10.82
N GLU A 217 -12.88 -15.08 -11.62
CA GLU A 217 -12.41 -15.86 -12.77
C GLU A 217 -11.55 -17.07 -12.36
N ASN A 218 -10.84 -16.97 -11.24
CA ASN A 218 -9.92 -18.02 -10.80
C ASN A 218 -10.50 -18.99 -9.76
N TYR A 219 -11.73 -18.79 -9.30
CA TYR A 219 -12.36 -19.62 -8.25
C TYR A 219 -12.33 -21.12 -8.53
N ASP A 220 -12.59 -21.55 -9.78
CA ASP A 220 -12.63 -22.97 -10.13
C ASP A 220 -11.26 -23.56 -10.47
N SER A 221 -10.23 -22.74 -10.70
CA SER A 221 -8.92 -23.15 -11.20
C SER A 221 -7.77 -22.98 -10.21
N ASP A 222 -7.93 -22.13 -9.20
CA ASP A 222 -6.93 -21.80 -8.21
C ASP A 222 -7.38 -22.21 -6.80
N ALA A 223 -6.59 -23.05 -6.14
CA ALA A 223 -6.94 -23.61 -4.83
C ALA A 223 -6.92 -22.54 -3.73
N GLU A 224 -6.03 -21.53 -3.81
CA GLU A 224 -5.97 -20.42 -2.88
C GLU A 224 -7.23 -19.56 -2.99
N ILE A 225 -7.57 -19.15 -4.20
CA ILE A 225 -8.77 -18.34 -4.46
C ILE A 225 -10.03 -19.09 -4.01
N LYS A 226 -10.10 -20.39 -4.32
CA LYS A 226 -11.23 -21.21 -3.88
C LYS A 226 -11.33 -21.27 -2.36
N TYR A 227 -10.23 -21.48 -1.67
CA TYR A 227 -10.19 -21.49 -0.21
C TYR A 227 -10.71 -20.18 0.37
N LEU A 228 -10.20 -19.03 -0.12
CA LEU A 228 -10.60 -17.72 0.38
C LEU A 228 -12.08 -17.44 0.17
N VAL A 229 -12.61 -17.71 -1.02
CA VAL A 229 -14.03 -17.48 -1.34
C VAL A 229 -14.96 -18.44 -0.57
N ASP A 230 -14.50 -19.66 -0.29
CA ASP A 230 -15.29 -20.64 0.46
C ASP A 230 -15.35 -20.37 1.97
N ASN A 231 -14.34 -19.70 2.54
CA ASN A 231 -14.18 -19.57 3.97
C ASN A 231 -14.23 -18.12 4.50
N THR A 232 -14.25 -17.10 3.61
CA THR A 232 -14.24 -15.69 3.99
C THR A 232 -15.42 -14.96 3.36
N GLU A 233 -16.02 -14.03 4.10
CA GLU A 233 -16.99 -13.08 3.55
C GLU A 233 -16.27 -11.77 3.23
N MET A 234 -16.03 -11.55 1.94
CA MET A 234 -15.32 -10.36 1.45
C MET A 234 -16.32 -9.31 0.98
N TYR A 235 -16.35 -8.16 1.65
CA TYR A 235 -17.25 -7.04 1.34
C TYR A 235 -16.49 -5.92 0.65
N PHE A 236 -17.11 -5.36 -0.40
CA PHE A 236 -16.51 -4.32 -1.23
C PHE A 236 -17.45 -3.13 -1.32
N MET A 237 -16.95 -1.93 -1.00
CA MET A 237 -17.62 -0.65 -1.16
C MET A 237 -16.81 0.21 -2.15
N PRO A 238 -17.06 0.08 -3.45
CA PRO A 238 -16.15 0.58 -4.50
C PRO A 238 -16.09 2.11 -4.60
N CYS A 239 -17.13 2.82 -4.12
CA CYS A 239 -17.19 4.26 -4.21
C CYS A 239 -17.90 4.85 -2.99
N VAL A 240 -17.12 5.26 -2.00
CA VAL A 240 -17.63 5.93 -0.80
C VAL A 240 -18.12 7.35 -1.10
N ASN A 241 -17.50 8.05 -2.07
CA ASN A 241 -17.77 9.42 -2.45
C ASN A 241 -18.33 9.56 -3.89
N PRO A 242 -19.54 9.09 -4.17
CA PRO A 242 -20.08 9.14 -5.51
C PRO A 242 -20.32 10.58 -6.02
N ASP A 243 -20.68 11.52 -5.14
CA ASP A 243 -20.94 12.90 -5.53
C ASP A 243 -19.68 13.62 -6.01
N GLY A 244 -18.57 13.46 -5.27
CA GLY A 244 -17.29 14.02 -5.66
C GLY A 244 -16.75 13.38 -6.94
N TYR A 245 -16.90 12.06 -7.08
CA TYR A 245 -16.45 11.33 -8.25
C TYR A 245 -17.21 11.71 -9.53
N LEU A 246 -18.54 11.79 -9.45
CA LEU A 246 -19.41 12.29 -10.53
C LEU A 246 -19.09 13.75 -10.91
N TRP A 247 -18.67 14.57 -9.94
CA TRP A 247 -18.23 15.93 -10.23
C TRP A 247 -16.94 15.92 -11.05
N ASN A 248 -15.92 15.15 -10.65
CA ASN A 248 -14.69 15.02 -11.42
C ASN A 248 -14.97 14.48 -12.85
N GLN A 249 -15.79 13.43 -12.95
CA GLN A 249 -16.21 12.90 -14.24
C GLN A 249 -16.89 13.95 -15.13
N SER A 250 -17.73 14.82 -14.56
CA SER A 250 -18.48 15.83 -15.31
C SER A 250 -17.61 16.99 -15.78
N THR A 251 -16.59 17.35 -15.00
CA THR A 251 -15.69 18.48 -15.30
C THR A 251 -14.46 18.06 -16.10
N ASP A 252 -14.02 16.84 -15.93
CA ASP A 252 -12.80 16.28 -16.52
C ASP A 252 -13.10 14.85 -17.05
N PRO A 253 -13.93 14.70 -18.10
CA PRO A 253 -14.43 13.41 -18.56
C PRO A 253 -13.37 12.49 -19.17
N ASP A 254 -12.21 13.03 -19.52
CA ASP A 254 -11.06 12.29 -20.02
C ASP A 254 -10.06 11.91 -18.88
N GLY A 255 -10.44 12.09 -17.60
CA GLY A 255 -9.57 11.94 -16.43
C GLY A 255 -8.85 13.24 -16.04
N GLY A 256 -8.13 13.23 -14.91
CA GLY A 256 -7.39 14.39 -14.41
C GLY A 256 -8.21 15.35 -13.53
N GLY A 257 -9.41 14.96 -13.10
CA GLY A 257 -10.19 15.73 -12.14
C GLY A 257 -9.54 15.77 -10.75
N LEU A 258 -9.42 16.96 -10.13
CA LEU A 258 -8.67 17.15 -8.88
C LEU A 258 -9.54 17.52 -7.68
N TRP A 259 -10.84 17.38 -7.76
CA TRP A 259 -11.73 17.55 -6.62
C TRP A 259 -11.58 16.35 -5.67
N ARG A 260 -11.21 16.63 -4.40
CA ARG A 260 -10.96 15.63 -3.34
C ARG A 260 -12.23 15.26 -2.56
N LYS A 261 -12.92 16.30 -2.02
CA LYS A 261 -13.97 16.22 -1.01
C LYS A 261 -15.29 15.68 -1.54
N ASN A 262 -16.28 15.47 -0.67
CA ASN A 262 -17.66 15.27 -1.10
C ASN A 262 -18.29 16.58 -1.65
N ARG A 263 -19.63 16.62 -1.80
CA ARG A 263 -20.33 17.81 -2.35
C ARG A 263 -21.23 18.47 -1.32
N TYR A 264 -20.79 18.52 -0.05
CA TYR A 264 -21.49 19.26 1.00
C TYR A 264 -21.70 20.73 0.60
N VAL A 265 -22.92 21.22 0.88
CA VAL A 265 -23.34 22.59 0.59
C VAL A 265 -23.57 23.33 1.91
N ASP A 266 -22.96 24.49 2.06
CA ASP A 266 -23.14 25.31 3.27
C ASP A 266 -24.50 26.01 3.32
N GLU A 267 -24.78 26.70 4.41
CA GLU A 267 -26.06 27.44 4.63
C GLU A 267 -26.31 28.59 3.62
N ASN A 268 -25.27 29.03 2.92
CA ASN A 268 -25.36 30.06 1.87
C ASN A 268 -25.67 29.47 0.50
N GLY A 269 -25.67 28.15 0.37
CA GLY A 269 -25.82 27.45 -0.90
C GLY A 269 -24.51 27.27 -1.67
N ASP A 270 -23.37 27.54 -1.03
CA ASP A 270 -22.05 27.33 -1.63
C ASP A 270 -21.58 25.90 -1.44
N VAL A 271 -21.08 25.27 -2.49
CA VAL A 271 -20.45 23.96 -2.38
C VAL A 271 -19.07 24.10 -1.73
N LYS A 272 -18.92 23.57 -0.53
CA LYS A 272 -17.67 23.56 0.24
C LYS A 272 -17.00 22.18 0.19
N GLY A 273 -17.80 21.13 0.27
CA GLY A 273 -17.33 19.77 0.46
C GLY A 273 -16.72 19.55 1.85
N VAL A 274 -16.78 18.32 2.31
CA VAL A 274 -16.10 17.83 3.51
C VAL A 274 -15.10 16.77 3.08
N ASP A 275 -13.92 16.76 3.67
CA ASP A 275 -12.96 15.69 3.55
C ASP A 275 -13.49 14.47 4.34
N LEU A 276 -13.90 13.43 3.62
CA LEU A 276 -14.52 12.26 4.24
C LEU A 276 -13.53 11.53 5.15
N ASN A 277 -12.24 11.54 4.80
CA ASN A 277 -11.20 10.92 5.63
C ASN A 277 -10.67 11.87 6.74
N ARG A 278 -11.52 12.81 7.17
CA ARG A 278 -11.38 13.68 8.35
C ARG A 278 -12.69 13.79 9.13
N ASN A 279 -13.73 13.02 8.74
CA ASN A 279 -15.09 13.17 9.27
C ASN A 279 -15.54 11.99 10.15
N TYR A 280 -14.67 11.00 10.41
CA TYR A 280 -14.94 9.88 11.32
C TYR A 280 -14.84 10.30 12.79
N GLY A 281 -15.34 9.46 13.71
CA GLY A 281 -15.64 9.87 15.08
C GLY A 281 -14.46 9.86 16.05
N PHE A 282 -13.54 8.91 15.90
CA PHE A 282 -12.46 8.73 16.86
C PHE A 282 -11.49 9.93 16.81
N GLU A 283 -11.25 10.57 17.95
CA GLU A 283 -10.42 11.78 18.10
C GLU A 283 -10.71 12.89 17.07
N TRP A 284 -11.94 12.95 16.55
CA TRP A 284 -12.35 13.96 15.59
C TRP A 284 -12.15 15.37 16.12
N GLY A 285 -11.37 16.16 15.40
CA GLY A 285 -11.14 17.56 15.73
C GLY A 285 -10.46 17.77 17.09
N VAL A 286 -9.70 16.80 17.58
CA VAL A 286 -8.90 16.90 18.81
C VAL A 286 -7.96 18.09 18.78
N ASP A 287 -7.48 18.43 17.59
CA ASP A 287 -6.73 19.64 17.31
C ASP A 287 -7.01 20.15 15.87
N ASP A 288 -6.37 21.24 15.48
CA ASP A 288 -6.48 21.82 14.14
C ASP A 288 -5.23 21.52 13.27
N GLN A 289 -4.42 20.53 13.65
CA GLN A 289 -3.21 20.13 12.91
C GLN A 289 -3.53 19.04 11.88
N GLY A 290 -4.17 17.94 12.32
CA GLY A 290 -4.48 16.80 11.46
C GLY A 290 -5.75 16.96 10.62
N SER A 291 -6.55 18.02 10.86
CA SER A 291 -7.73 18.38 10.07
C SER A 291 -8.09 19.85 10.27
N SER A 292 -8.84 20.44 9.34
CA SER A 292 -9.19 21.86 9.38
C SER A 292 -10.64 22.10 9.77
N PRO A 293 -10.94 23.09 10.65
CA PRO A 293 -12.30 23.58 10.89
C PRO A 293 -12.79 24.53 9.80
N ASN A 294 -11.95 24.95 8.86
CA ASN A 294 -12.27 25.92 7.81
C ASN A 294 -12.82 25.21 6.57
N ALA A 295 -14.09 25.47 6.22
CA ALA A 295 -14.76 24.85 5.08
C ALA A 295 -14.10 25.13 3.70
N ASN A 296 -13.23 26.12 3.59
CA ASN A 296 -12.52 26.41 2.35
C ASN A 296 -11.24 25.58 2.16
N ASN A 297 -10.80 24.85 3.19
CA ASN A 297 -9.60 24.01 3.14
C ASN A 297 -9.93 22.61 2.59
N ASP A 298 -8.96 21.96 1.97
CA ASP A 298 -9.14 20.62 1.41
C ASP A 298 -9.31 19.56 2.50
N THR A 299 -8.71 19.77 3.69
CA THR A 299 -8.80 18.90 4.86
C THR A 299 -9.95 19.28 5.82
N TYR A 300 -11.01 19.97 5.31
CA TYR A 300 -12.16 20.37 6.13
C TYR A 300 -12.89 19.15 6.68
N ARG A 301 -12.93 19.05 8.02
CA ARG A 301 -13.47 17.90 8.77
C ARG A 301 -14.99 17.87 8.93
N GLY A 302 -15.71 18.87 8.38
CA GLY A 302 -17.15 19.01 8.57
C GLY A 302 -17.53 19.71 9.87
N PRO A 303 -18.84 19.97 10.09
CA PRO A 303 -19.33 20.66 11.29
C PRO A 303 -19.38 19.77 12.55
N SER A 304 -19.34 18.46 12.40
CA SER A 304 -19.26 17.49 13.49
C SER A 304 -18.74 16.15 12.97
N ALA A 305 -18.27 15.28 13.86
CA ALA A 305 -18.01 13.89 13.53
C ALA A 305 -19.24 13.26 12.86
N PHE A 306 -19.01 12.48 11.83
CA PHE A 306 -20.07 11.85 11.05
C PHE A 306 -21.17 12.83 10.59
N SER A 307 -20.80 14.07 10.24
CA SER A 307 -21.78 15.00 9.67
C SER A 307 -22.26 14.52 8.29
N GLU A 308 -21.39 13.85 7.56
CA GLU A 308 -21.60 13.48 6.17
C GLU A 308 -22.35 12.15 6.02
N PRO A 309 -23.26 12.04 5.04
CA PRO A 309 -23.99 10.80 4.81
C PRO A 309 -23.05 9.65 4.41
N GLU A 310 -21.96 9.93 3.69
CA GLU A 310 -20.99 8.95 3.23
C GLU A 310 -20.27 8.27 4.41
N THR A 311 -19.79 9.04 5.37
CA THR A 311 -19.13 8.50 6.57
C THR A 311 -20.11 7.80 7.51
N LYS A 312 -21.37 8.28 7.59
CA LYS A 312 -22.43 7.54 8.28
C LYS A 312 -22.70 6.18 7.64
N ALA A 313 -22.68 6.11 6.29
CA ALA A 313 -22.91 4.87 5.58
C ALA A 313 -21.81 3.84 5.91
N VAL A 314 -20.54 4.23 5.87
CA VAL A 314 -19.42 3.34 6.23
C VAL A 314 -19.55 2.91 7.70
N ARG A 315 -19.82 3.86 8.62
CA ARG A 315 -20.01 3.57 10.05
C ARG A 315 -21.14 2.57 10.28
N ASP A 316 -22.33 2.86 9.72
CA ASP A 316 -23.52 2.07 9.98
C ASP A 316 -23.41 0.69 9.34
N PHE A 317 -22.70 0.59 8.20
CA PHE A 317 -22.37 -0.67 7.56
C PHE A 317 -21.38 -1.48 8.43
N ALA A 318 -20.26 -0.87 8.85
CA ALA A 318 -19.29 -1.53 9.70
C ALA A 318 -19.89 -2.03 11.04
N ASN A 319 -20.78 -1.24 11.65
CA ASN A 319 -21.44 -1.63 12.90
C ASN A 319 -22.50 -2.75 12.75
N GLN A 320 -22.91 -3.09 11.53
CA GLN A 320 -23.82 -4.21 11.25
C GLN A 320 -23.09 -5.52 10.97
N HIS A 321 -21.77 -5.48 10.84
CA HIS A 321 -20.89 -6.59 10.51
C HIS A 321 -19.86 -6.84 11.62
N GLN A 322 -19.08 -7.94 11.46
CA GLN A 322 -18.01 -8.30 12.38
C GLN A 322 -16.65 -8.31 11.65
N PHE A 323 -16.38 -7.24 10.91
CA PHE A 323 -15.12 -7.10 10.19
C PHE A 323 -13.92 -7.23 11.13
N GLN A 324 -12.95 -8.05 10.75
CA GLN A 324 -11.71 -8.19 11.49
C GLN A 324 -10.60 -7.30 10.91
N ILE A 325 -10.53 -7.21 9.58
CA ILE A 325 -9.57 -6.37 8.86
C ILE A 325 -10.33 -5.52 7.85
N ALA A 326 -9.89 -4.28 7.66
CA ALA A 326 -10.37 -3.41 6.59
C ALA A 326 -9.21 -2.77 5.83
N LEU A 327 -9.33 -2.65 4.50
CA LEU A 327 -8.44 -1.86 3.67
C LEU A 327 -9.22 -0.70 3.05
N ASN A 328 -8.85 0.54 3.44
CA ASN A 328 -9.41 1.78 2.94
C ASN A 328 -8.50 2.34 1.84
N TYR A 329 -8.79 1.98 0.57
CA TYR A 329 -7.92 2.26 -0.56
C TYR A 329 -7.93 3.72 -0.99
N HIS A 330 -6.74 4.28 -1.06
CA HIS A 330 -6.39 5.62 -1.52
C HIS A 330 -5.36 5.59 -2.66
N THR A 331 -4.95 6.73 -3.12
CA THR A 331 -3.92 6.98 -4.14
C THR A 331 -3.32 8.35 -3.83
N PHE A 332 -2.03 8.49 -3.68
CA PHE A 332 -0.86 7.72 -4.09
C PHE A 332 0.26 7.79 -3.03
N GLY A 333 1.27 6.93 -3.13
CA GLY A 333 2.46 7.00 -2.25
C GLY A 333 3.25 5.69 -2.19
N ASN A 334 2.66 4.56 -2.59
CA ASN A 334 3.14 3.21 -2.29
C ASN A 334 3.32 3.03 -0.77
N LEU A 335 2.29 3.39 -0.01
CA LEU A 335 2.29 3.28 1.45
C LEU A 335 1.22 2.28 1.90
N LEU A 336 1.44 1.67 3.05
CA LEU A 336 0.43 0.98 3.84
C LEU A 336 0.42 1.63 5.22
N ILE A 337 -0.57 2.49 5.46
CA ILE A 337 -0.66 3.29 6.68
C ILE A 337 -1.56 2.58 7.68
N HIS A 338 -1.16 2.57 8.96
CA HIS A 338 -1.95 1.99 10.05
C HIS A 338 -2.07 2.96 11.23
N PRO A 339 -3.04 2.78 12.14
CA PRO A 339 -3.18 3.58 13.35
C PRO A 339 -1.92 3.64 14.24
N TRP A 340 -1.70 4.77 14.94
CA TRP A 340 -2.62 5.91 14.99
C TRP A 340 -2.24 6.97 13.96
N GLY A 341 -3.26 7.56 13.33
CA GLY A 341 -3.12 8.77 12.54
C GLY A 341 -3.08 10.03 13.43
N PHE A 342 -3.93 10.10 14.48
CA PHE A 342 -4.05 11.28 15.32
C PHE A 342 -2.87 11.54 16.28
N SER A 343 -1.98 10.60 16.45
CA SER A 343 -0.91 10.63 17.47
C SER A 343 0.40 10.05 16.95
N ASP A 344 1.52 10.61 17.42
CA ASP A 344 2.87 10.03 17.22
C ASP A 344 3.10 8.77 18.05
N SER A 345 2.17 8.41 18.92
CA SER A 345 2.29 7.22 19.76
C SER A 345 1.78 5.98 19.02
N ALA A 346 2.49 4.89 19.13
CA ALA A 346 2.03 3.60 18.63
C ALA A 346 0.77 3.12 19.37
N THR A 347 -0.04 2.28 18.72
CA THR A 347 -1.15 1.56 19.36
C THR A 347 -0.63 0.54 20.37
N GLU A 348 -1.48 0.04 21.27
CA GLU A 348 -1.12 -1.08 22.14
C GLU A 348 -0.85 -2.37 21.34
N GLU A 349 -1.42 -2.49 20.14
CA GLU A 349 -1.30 -3.64 19.24
C GLU A 349 -0.43 -3.34 17.99
N ASP A 350 0.51 -2.41 18.11
CA ASP A 350 1.45 -2.04 17.04
C ASP A 350 2.19 -3.26 16.44
N ALA A 351 2.55 -4.22 17.28
CA ALA A 351 3.16 -5.47 16.82
C ALA A 351 2.24 -6.28 15.89
N THR A 352 0.93 -6.30 16.15
CA THR A 352 -0.07 -6.92 15.29
C THR A 352 -0.18 -6.17 13.96
N PHE A 353 -0.32 -4.84 13.97
CA PHE A 353 -0.36 -4.03 12.74
C PHE A 353 0.88 -4.24 11.87
N LYS A 354 2.07 -4.20 12.47
CA LYS A 354 3.33 -4.45 11.76
C LYS A 354 3.44 -5.87 11.20
N ALA A 355 2.96 -6.86 11.95
CA ALA A 355 2.96 -8.24 11.49
C ALA A 355 2.02 -8.43 10.29
N LEU A 356 0.75 -7.98 10.42
CA LEU A 356 -0.23 -8.04 9.33
C LEU A 356 0.26 -7.28 8.10
N GLY A 357 0.71 -6.03 8.30
CA GLY A 357 1.17 -5.17 7.22
C GLY A 357 2.38 -5.72 6.47
N ASN A 358 3.38 -6.27 7.18
CA ASN A 358 4.54 -6.89 6.53
C ASN A 358 4.16 -8.07 5.63
N ILE A 359 3.21 -8.90 6.05
CA ILE A 359 2.68 -10.00 5.22
C ILE A 359 1.92 -9.46 4.00
N MET A 360 1.18 -8.37 4.16
CA MET A 360 0.42 -7.75 3.07
C MET A 360 1.32 -7.11 2.00
N ILE A 361 2.47 -6.55 2.38
CA ILE A 361 3.38 -5.84 1.46
C ILE A 361 4.57 -6.70 1.00
N GLU A 362 4.57 -7.99 1.25
CA GLU A 362 5.69 -8.90 1.03
C GLU A 362 6.25 -8.88 -0.41
N GLU A 363 5.41 -8.67 -1.41
CA GLU A 363 5.81 -8.63 -2.83
C GLU A 363 5.82 -7.23 -3.45
N ASN A 364 5.28 -6.22 -2.76
CA ASN A 364 5.27 -4.86 -3.27
C ASN A 364 6.25 -3.97 -2.48
N ASN A 365 6.67 -2.87 -3.08
CA ASN A 365 7.60 -1.95 -2.43
C ASN A 365 6.86 -0.85 -1.63
N PHE A 366 5.76 -1.22 -0.95
CA PHE A 366 5.04 -0.27 -0.11
C PHE A 366 5.80 -0.05 1.20
N THR A 367 5.75 1.18 1.69
CA THR A 367 6.30 1.51 3.01
C THR A 367 5.20 1.36 4.05
N LEU A 368 5.43 0.50 5.05
CA LEU A 368 4.53 0.28 6.18
C LEU A 368 4.87 1.26 7.31
N GLY A 369 3.86 1.88 7.91
CA GLY A 369 4.04 2.72 9.11
C GLY A 369 2.78 3.47 9.50
N THR A 370 2.88 4.22 10.60
CA THR A 370 1.85 5.17 11.02
C THR A 370 1.84 6.41 10.13
N GLY A 371 0.84 7.28 10.27
CA GLY A 371 0.80 8.56 9.54
C GLY A 371 2.09 9.37 9.72
N THR A 372 2.63 9.45 10.93
CA THR A 372 3.88 10.21 11.18
C THR A 372 5.13 9.51 10.63
N GLU A 373 5.16 8.19 10.59
CA GLU A 373 6.28 7.42 10.02
C GLU A 373 6.30 7.47 8.47
N THR A 374 5.13 7.60 7.82
CA THR A 374 4.98 7.56 6.36
C THR A 374 4.86 8.96 5.76
N VAL A 375 3.81 9.73 6.11
CA VAL A 375 3.55 11.07 5.55
C VAL A 375 4.12 12.22 6.37
N GLY A 376 4.60 11.95 7.59
CA GLY A 376 5.39 12.88 8.39
C GLY A 376 4.59 13.83 9.28
N TYR A 377 3.28 13.63 9.47
CA TYR A 377 2.41 14.45 10.33
C TYR A 377 1.19 13.66 10.82
N VAL A 378 0.48 14.21 11.82
CA VAL A 378 -0.73 13.62 12.38
C VAL A 378 -1.97 13.94 11.53
N VAL A 379 -2.92 13.00 11.51
CA VAL A 379 -4.23 13.12 10.87
C VAL A 379 -5.29 12.79 11.92
N ASN A 380 -6.38 13.52 12.02
CA ASN A 380 -7.46 13.19 12.96
C ASN A 380 -8.84 13.09 12.27
N GLY A 381 -9.65 12.17 12.77
CA GLY A 381 -10.97 11.88 12.23
C GLY A 381 -10.92 11.06 10.92
N ASP A 382 -9.87 10.27 10.72
CA ASP A 382 -9.75 9.33 9.61
C ASP A 382 -10.48 8.00 9.85
N SER A 383 -10.60 7.22 8.79
CA SER A 383 -11.34 5.95 8.82
C SER A 383 -10.64 4.87 9.63
N ASP A 384 -9.31 4.79 9.57
CA ASP A 384 -8.55 3.71 10.20
C ASP A 384 -8.56 3.84 11.71
N ASP A 385 -8.33 5.06 12.22
CA ASP A 385 -8.38 5.34 13.66
C ASP A 385 -9.78 5.05 14.25
N TRP A 386 -10.85 5.41 13.52
CA TRP A 386 -12.20 5.10 13.98
C TRP A 386 -12.50 3.60 13.91
N MET A 387 -12.14 2.92 12.83
CA MET A 387 -12.38 1.49 12.66
C MET A 387 -11.65 0.68 13.74
N TYR A 388 -10.41 1.07 14.05
CA TYR A 388 -9.66 0.40 15.12
C TYR A 388 -10.12 0.83 16.51
N GLY A 389 -10.16 2.13 16.80
CA GLY A 389 -10.41 2.65 18.15
C GLY A 389 -11.83 2.44 18.65
N ASP A 390 -12.85 2.61 17.80
CA ASP A 390 -14.25 2.49 18.17
C ASP A 390 -14.90 1.16 17.76
N ALA A 391 -14.49 0.58 16.61
CA ALA A 391 -15.13 -0.62 16.06
C ALA A 391 -14.29 -1.90 16.25
N GLY A 392 -13.03 -1.81 16.67
CA GLY A 392 -12.15 -2.97 16.93
C GLY A 392 -11.71 -3.70 15.66
N ILE A 393 -11.65 -3.00 14.52
CA ILE A 393 -11.27 -3.53 13.21
C ILE A 393 -9.81 -3.14 12.94
N TYR A 394 -8.96 -4.07 12.57
CA TYR A 394 -7.60 -3.77 12.11
C TYR A 394 -7.65 -3.10 10.73
N ALA A 395 -7.89 -1.79 10.70
CA ALA A 395 -8.01 -1.02 9.48
C ALA A 395 -6.68 -0.40 9.07
N MET A 396 -6.40 -0.40 7.77
CA MET A 396 -5.20 0.19 7.17
C MET A 396 -5.54 0.89 5.87
N THR A 397 -4.76 1.91 5.52
CA THR A 397 -4.90 2.66 4.27
C THR A 397 -3.76 2.32 3.31
N PRO A 398 -4.03 1.56 2.23
CA PRO A 398 -3.10 1.45 1.10
C PRO A 398 -3.17 2.69 0.20
N GLU A 399 -2.03 3.32 -0.06
CA GLU A 399 -1.84 4.43 -1.01
C GLU A 399 -1.21 3.91 -2.30
N VAL A 400 -2.04 3.54 -3.28
CA VAL A 400 -1.61 2.81 -4.48
C VAL A 400 -0.97 3.72 -5.50
N GLY A 401 0.23 3.38 -5.93
CA GLY A 401 0.98 4.06 -6.99
C GLY A 401 2.10 4.96 -6.47
N PRO A 402 3.21 5.04 -7.22
CA PRO A 402 4.37 5.83 -6.80
C PRO A 402 4.11 7.33 -6.91
N GLN A 403 4.84 8.11 -6.13
CA GLN A 403 4.67 9.56 -6.01
C GLN A 403 4.80 10.33 -7.33
N ASN A 404 5.62 9.86 -8.27
CA ASN A 404 5.83 10.54 -9.56
C ASN A 404 4.63 10.47 -10.49
N PHE A 405 3.72 9.50 -10.32
CA PHE A 405 2.51 9.40 -11.13
C PHE A 405 1.40 10.36 -10.68
N GLY A 406 1.35 10.71 -9.39
CA GLY A 406 0.28 11.52 -8.82
C GLY A 406 -1.08 10.81 -8.84
N PHE A 407 -2.17 11.60 -8.85
CA PHE A 407 -3.54 11.07 -8.74
C PHE A 407 -4.07 10.33 -9.97
N TRP A 408 -3.51 10.60 -11.14
CA TRP A 408 -3.98 10.03 -12.41
C TRP A 408 -2.81 9.41 -13.18
N PRO A 409 -2.29 8.25 -12.75
CA PRO A 409 -1.30 7.50 -13.51
C PRO A 409 -1.72 7.29 -14.97
N PRO A 410 -0.76 7.20 -15.93
CA PRO A 410 -1.09 6.93 -17.32
C PRO A 410 -1.72 5.56 -17.50
N ALA A 411 -2.61 5.41 -18.50
CA ALA A 411 -3.38 4.18 -18.71
C ALA A 411 -2.49 2.93 -18.84
N ASN A 412 -1.31 3.05 -19.44
CA ASN A 412 -0.36 1.94 -19.56
C ASN A 412 0.28 1.47 -18.24
N ALA A 413 0.12 2.24 -17.15
CA ALA A 413 0.60 1.85 -15.82
C ALA A 413 -0.48 1.17 -14.97
N ILE A 414 -1.78 1.34 -15.30
CA ILE A 414 -2.91 0.90 -14.47
C ILE A 414 -2.85 -0.61 -14.18
N ASP A 415 -2.57 -1.44 -15.18
CA ASP A 415 -2.51 -2.90 -15.02
C ASP A 415 -1.47 -3.31 -13.96
N GLN A 416 -0.26 -2.74 -14.01
CA GLN A 416 0.79 -3.05 -13.03
C GLN A 416 0.47 -2.49 -11.64
N LEU A 417 -0.17 -1.33 -11.55
CA LEU A 417 -0.62 -0.76 -10.28
C LEU A 417 -1.72 -1.61 -9.63
N ASN A 418 -2.64 -2.13 -10.42
CA ASN A 418 -3.67 -3.06 -9.93
C ASN A 418 -3.03 -4.36 -9.42
N LYS A 419 -2.07 -4.92 -10.16
CA LYS A 419 -1.34 -6.14 -9.78
C LYS A 419 -0.50 -5.94 -8.53
N SER A 420 0.05 -4.74 -8.29
CA SER A 420 0.82 -4.45 -7.08
C SER A 420 0.00 -4.56 -5.79
N SER A 421 -1.32 -4.42 -5.88
CA SER A 421 -2.23 -4.55 -4.74
C SER A 421 -2.81 -5.97 -4.58
N LEU A 422 -2.59 -6.86 -5.57
CA LEU A 422 -3.29 -8.14 -5.60
C LEU A 422 -2.92 -9.03 -4.43
N LEU A 423 -1.62 -9.23 -4.16
CA LEU A 423 -1.18 -10.04 -3.02
C LEU A 423 -1.69 -9.45 -1.70
N MET A 424 -1.63 -8.12 -1.54
CA MET A 424 -2.14 -7.44 -0.35
C MET A 424 -3.61 -7.79 -0.10
N ASN A 425 -4.45 -7.75 -1.14
CA ASN A 425 -5.85 -8.13 -1.04
C ASN A 425 -6.04 -9.60 -0.65
N LEU A 426 -5.28 -10.52 -1.26
CA LEU A 426 -5.34 -11.95 -0.93
C LEU A 426 -4.88 -12.21 0.50
N ARG A 427 -3.77 -11.62 0.92
CA ARG A 427 -3.25 -11.76 2.28
C ARG A 427 -4.22 -11.21 3.32
N THR A 428 -4.90 -10.10 3.05
CA THR A 428 -5.96 -9.57 3.92
C THR A 428 -7.03 -10.62 4.21
N ALA A 429 -7.48 -11.34 3.18
CA ALA A 429 -8.47 -12.41 3.34
C ALA A 429 -7.91 -13.66 4.04
N HIS A 430 -6.61 -13.96 3.89
CA HIS A 430 -5.96 -15.04 4.65
C HIS A 430 -5.80 -14.72 6.14
N LEU A 431 -5.45 -13.48 6.45
CA LEU A 431 -5.04 -13.06 7.79
C LEU A 431 -6.18 -13.05 8.83
N VAL A 432 -7.43 -13.15 8.41
CA VAL A 432 -8.55 -13.36 9.33
C VAL A 432 -8.68 -14.82 9.80
N HIS A 433 -7.96 -15.75 9.18
CA HIS A 433 -7.87 -17.16 9.54
C HIS A 433 -6.58 -17.46 10.33
N SER A 434 -6.33 -18.73 10.64
CA SER A 434 -5.00 -19.20 11.00
C SER A 434 -4.14 -19.23 9.74
N TYR A 435 -3.16 -18.34 9.67
CA TYR A 435 -2.25 -18.19 8.54
C TYR A 435 -0.80 -18.19 9.04
N ALA A 436 -0.10 -19.29 8.85
CA ALA A 436 1.26 -19.44 9.33
C ALA A 436 2.25 -19.43 8.18
N GLN A 437 3.43 -18.85 8.43
CA GLN A 437 4.58 -18.93 7.54
C GLN A 437 5.76 -19.58 8.26
N ILE A 438 6.65 -20.18 7.48
CA ILE A 438 7.90 -20.76 7.98
C ILE A 438 9.09 -19.99 7.43
N VAL A 439 10.04 -19.68 8.32
CA VAL A 439 11.23 -18.90 7.97
C VAL A 439 12.48 -19.66 8.37
N ASP A 440 13.43 -19.76 7.44
CA ASP A 440 14.74 -20.32 7.67
C ASP A 440 15.73 -19.23 8.13
N ASN A 441 15.93 -19.15 9.43
CA ASN A 441 16.90 -18.25 10.06
C ASN A 441 18.29 -18.90 10.24
N SER A 442 18.47 -20.15 9.77
CA SER A 442 19.74 -20.86 9.89
C SER A 442 20.70 -20.46 8.76
N PRO A 443 22.01 -20.68 8.93
CA PRO A 443 22.97 -20.33 7.87
C PRO A 443 22.64 -20.98 6.53
N THR A 444 22.65 -20.20 5.46
CA THR A 444 22.46 -20.70 4.09
C THR A 444 23.53 -21.70 3.70
N ILE A 445 24.75 -21.58 4.29
CA ILE A 445 25.88 -22.45 4.02
C ILE A 445 26.09 -23.44 5.14
N ILE A 446 26.16 -24.71 4.78
CA ILE A 446 26.48 -25.81 5.67
C ILE A 446 27.78 -26.48 5.26
N SER A 447 28.60 -26.93 6.23
CA SER A 447 29.87 -27.62 6.01
C SER A 447 29.92 -29.02 6.64
N LYS A 448 28.87 -29.39 7.35
CA LYS A 448 28.74 -30.74 7.94
C LYS A 448 27.94 -31.63 7.02
N GLU A 449 28.35 -32.88 6.91
CA GLU A 449 27.64 -33.90 6.14
C GLU A 449 26.28 -34.28 6.76
N SER A 450 26.07 -34.01 8.05
CA SER A 450 24.79 -34.24 8.74
C SER A 450 24.60 -33.27 9.87
N GLY A 451 23.37 -33.00 10.24
CA GLY A 451 23.00 -32.08 11.32
C GLY A 451 21.50 -31.79 11.34
N ILE A 452 21.17 -30.63 11.89
CA ILE A 452 19.80 -30.13 11.94
C ILE A 452 19.70 -28.77 11.24
N ILE A 453 18.54 -28.52 10.64
CA ILE A 453 18.11 -27.21 10.12
C ILE A 453 16.91 -26.75 10.97
N PRO A 454 17.11 -25.76 11.85
CA PRO A 454 16.02 -25.17 12.62
C PRO A 454 15.29 -24.12 11.76
N LEU A 455 13.99 -24.25 11.65
CA LEU A 455 13.09 -23.27 11.02
C LEU A 455 12.18 -22.68 12.09
N THR A 456 11.69 -21.47 11.87
CA THR A 456 10.71 -20.83 12.73
C THR A 456 9.37 -20.79 12.04
N LEU A 457 8.36 -21.44 12.61
CA LEU A 457 6.97 -21.36 12.20
C LEU A 457 6.27 -20.27 13.02
N THR A 458 5.57 -19.35 12.38
CA THR A 458 4.84 -18.25 13.03
C THR A 458 3.43 -18.15 12.46
N ASN A 459 2.41 -18.09 13.30
CA ASN A 459 1.04 -17.78 12.90
C ASN A 459 0.83 -16.27 12.87
N TYR A 460 0.73 -15.68 11.67
CA TYR A 460 0.44 -14.27 11.46
C TYR A 460 -1.05 -13.97 11.43
N GLY A 461 -1.89 -14.99 11.17
CA GLY A 461 -3.33 -14.83 11.14
C GLY A 461 -3.93 -14.49 12.50
N LEU A 462 -5.05 -13.78 12.50
CA LEU A 462 -5.76 -13.35 13.71
C LEU A 462 -6.40 -14.52 14.48
N ALA A 463 -6.79 -15.56 13.76
CA ALA A 463 -7.35 -16.77 14.38
C ALA A 463 -6.24 -17.70 14.88
N SER A 464 -6.43 -18.25 16.08
CA SER A 464 -5.65 -19.41 16.54
C SER A 464 -6.03 -20.65 15.76
N GLY A 465 -5.08 -21.55 15.50
CA GLY A 465 -5.38 -22.78 14.78
C GLY A 465 -4.28 -23.82 14.82
N ASP A 466 -4.62 -25.00 14.36
CA ASP A 466 -3.70 -26.11 14.16
C ASP A 466 -3.01 -25.96 12.80
N VAL A 467 -1.69 -26.02 12.81
CA VAL A 467 -0.84 -25.94 11.62
C VAL A 467 -0.07 -27.25 11.49
N THR A 468 -0.36 -27.99 10.44
CA THR A 468 0.36 -29.22 10.08
C THR A 468 1.58 -28.88 9.25
N VAL A 469 2.74 -29.40 9.64
CA VAL A 469 4.00 -29.27 8.91
C VAL A 469 4.42 -30.63 8.41
N THR A 470 4.75 -30.72 7.11
CA THR A 470 5.36 -31.88 6.45
C THR A 470 6.58 -31.44 5.66
N VAL A 471 7.50 -32.37 5.39
CA VAL A 471 8.74 -32.09 4.66
C VAL A 471 8.93 -33.17 3.61
N ASP A 472 9.26 -32.77 2.39
CA ASP A 472 9.57 -33.70 1.29
C ASP A 472 11.02 -34.23 1.41
N GLU A 473 11.33 -35.35 0.74
CA GLU A 473 12.60 -36.07 0.88
C GLU A 473 13.85 -35.26 0.47
N GLY A 474 13.69 -34.11 -0.17
CA GLY A 474 14.79 -33.30 -0.69
C GLY A 474 15.24 -33.69 -2.11
N ASP A 475 16.24 -32.98 -2.62
CA ASP A 475 16.85 -33.26 -3.93
C ASP A 475 17.86 -34.44 -3.85
N ASN A 476 18.54 -34.75 -4.96
CA ASN A 476 19.52 -35.85 -5.02
C ASN A 476 20.79 -35.61 -4.18
N ASN A 477 20.99 -34.40 -3.65
CA ASN A 477 22.17 -34.00 -2.90
C ASN A 477 21.97 -33.99 -1.40
N ILE A 478 20.70 -34.04 -0.94
CA ILE A 478 20.33 -34.03 0.48
C ILE A 478 19.20 -35.02 0.75
N GLU A 479 19.29 -35.74 1.84
CA GLU A 479 18.20 -36.47 2.46
C GLU A 479 17.78 -35.70 3.70
N VAL A 480 16.48 -35.43 3.85
CA VAL A 480 15.90 -34.79 5.03
C VAL A 480 14.96 -35.76 5.73
N SER A 481 14.91 -35.67 7.04
CA SER A 481 14.05 -36.51 7.88
C SER A 481 13.26 -35.64 8.84
N PHE A 482 11.95 -35.73 8.73
CA PHE A 482 11.00 -35.05 9.60
C PHE A 482 9.75 -35.93 9.77
N THR A 483 9.25 -36.00 10.98
CA THR A 483 7.95 -36.65 11.22
C THR A 483 6.89 -35.56 11.20
N GLU A 484 5.85 -35.73 10.40
CA GLU A 484 4.70 -34.83 10.37
C GLU A 484 4.28 -34.42 11.80
N GLN A 485 4.13 -33.11 12.02
CA GLN A 485 3.76 -32.54 13.30
C GLN A 485 2.65 -31.50 13.13
N ILE A 486 1.81 -31.41 14.16
CA ILE A 486 0.76 -30.40 14.27
C ILE A 486 1.16 -29.44 15.40
N TYR A 487 1.13 -28.15 15.10
CA TYR A 487 1.41 -27.06 16.03
C TYR A 487 0.14 -26.24 16.22
N THR A 488 -0.36 -26.13 17.45
CA THR A 488 -1.46 -25.22 17.77
C THR A 488 -0.86 -23.88 18.12
N LEU A 489 -1.11 -22.85 17.30
CA LEU A 489 -0.51 -21.53 17.45
C LEU A 489 -1.60 -20.45 17.58
N ASP A 490 -1.45 -19.61 18.57
CA ASP A 490 -2.20 -18.36 18.70
C ASP A 490 -1.65 -17.30 17.72
N HIS A 491 -2.34 -16.17 17.56
CA HIS A 491 -1.84 -15.03 16.82
C HIS A 491 -0.44 -14.61 17.33
N LEU A 492 0.51 -14.43 16.40
CA LEU A 492 1.94 -14.21 16.66
C LEU A 492 2.63 -15.32 17.49
N GLY A 493 1.94 -16.43 17.71
CA GLY A 493 2.54 -17.62 18.31
C GLY A 493 3.59 -18.25 17.39
N THR A 494 4.70 -18.71 17.96
CA THR A 494 5.82 -19.30 17.22
C THR A 494 6.14 -20.71 17.70
N ALA A 495 6.66 -21.53 16.78
CA ALA A 495 7.23 -22.83 17.12
C ALA A 495 8.52 -23.07 16.34
N GLU A 496 9.45 -23.81 16.95
CA GLU A 496 10.65 -24.27 16.27
C GLU A 496 10.36 -25.61 15.57
N VAL A 497 10.69 -25.67 14.27
CA VAL A 497 10.60 -26.88 13.44
C VAL A 497 12.01 -27.38 13.16
N ILE A 498 12.37 -28.53 13.70
CA ILE A 498 13.71 -29.11 13.58
C ILE A 498 13.71 -30.20 12.53
N ILE A 499 14.50 -30.01 11.48
CA ILE A 499 14.64 -30.96 10.37
C ILE A 499 16.04 -31.59 10.42
N ASP A 500 16.11 -32.90 10.55
CA ASP A 500 17.38 -33.64 10.40
C ASP A 500 17.76 -33.73 8.95
N TYR A 501 19.08 -33.57 8.64
CA TYR A 501 19.57 -33.71 7.29
C TYR A 501 20.83 -34.58 7.19
N GLN A 502 20.99 -35.23 6.03
CA GLN A 502 22.19 -35.92 5.58
C GLN A 502 22.53 -35.45 4.17
N VAL A 503 23.73 -34.91 3.97
CA VAL A 503 24.24 -34.57 2.62
C VAL A 503 24.62 -35.86 1.90
N LEU A 504 24.12 -36.00 0.68
CA LEU A 504 24.40 -37.13 -0.23
C LEU A 504 25.44 -36.77 -1.26
N ALA A 505 25.65 -35.46 -1.51
CA ALA A 505 26.65 -34.97 -2.47
C ALA A 505 28.06 -35.33 -2.06
N ALA A 506 28.83 -35.87 -3.00
CA ALA A 506 30.23 -36.25 -2.78
C ALA A 506 31.20 -35.04 -2.74
N GLU A 507 30.81 -33.93 -3.33
CA GLU A 507 31.52 -32.64 -3.43
C GLU A 507 30.60 -31.50 -3.02
N SER A 508 31.11 -30.27 -3.01
CA SER A 508 30.27 -29.06 -2.74
C SER A 508 29.10 -28.98 -3.71
N ALA A 509 27.89 -28.69 -3.21
CA ALA A 509 26.67 -28.72 -3.99
C ALA A 509 25.61 -27.80 -3.44
N ASP A 510 24.69 -27.35 -4.28
CA ASP A 510 23.44 -26.77 -3.86
C ASP A 510 22.50 -27.88 -3.41
N LEU A 511 21.74 -27.60 -2.36
CA LEU A 511 20.81 -28.52 -1.74
C LEU A 511 19.46 -27.82 -1.67
N SER A 512 18.38 -28.55 -1.90
CA SER A 512 17.05 -28.03 -1.71
C SER A 512 16.08 -29.10 -1.20
N PHE A 513 15.10 -28.66 -0.39
CA PHE A 513 13.98 -29.48 0.04
C PHE A 513 12.78 -28.58 0.26
N SER A 514 11.58 -29.17 0.28
CA SER A 514 10.35 -28.43 0.44
C SER A 514 9.72 -28.68 1.82
N VAL A 515 9.19 -27.63 2.42
CA VAL A 515 8.39 -27.67 3.63
C VAL A 515 6.98 -27.27 3.31
N THR A 516 6.03 -28.15 3.56
CA THR A 516 4.61 -27.91 3.31
C THR A 516 3.89 -27.62 4.61
N ILE A 517 3.11 -26.54 4.62
CA ILE A 517 2.36 -26.02 5.76
C ILE A 517 0.87 -26.04 5.38
N SER A 518 0.03 -26.58 6.29
CA SER A 518 -1.41 -26.64 6.08
C SER A 518 -2.15 -26.25 7.35
N ASN A 519 -3.20 -25.44 7.21
CA ASN A 519 -4.18 -25.19 8.28
C ASN A 519 -5.40 -26.13 8.20
N GLY A 520 -5.31 -27.18 7.35
CA GLY A 520 -6.37 -28.16 7.11
C GLY A 520 -7.15 -27.89 5.83
N ASP A 521 -7.43 -26.64 5.51
CA ASP A 521 -8.22 -26.22 4.35
C ASP A 521 -7.36 -25.59 3.24
N TYR A 522 -6.25 -24.95 3.63
CA TYR A 522 -5.28 -24.36 2.71
C TYR A 522 -3.89 -24.89 2.98
N THR A 523 -3.12 -25.08 1.91
CA THR A 523 -1.77 -25.62 1.97
C THR A 523 -0.85 -24.82 1.06
N TYR A 524 0.32 -24.42 1.59
CA TYR A 524 1.37 -23.85 0.76
C TYR A 524 2.71 -24.51 1.04
N THR A 525 3.66 -24.35 0.12
CA THR A 525 4.96 -25.01 0.18
C THR A 525 6.07 -23.97 0.04
N GLU A 526 7.01 -24.00 1.00
CA GLU A 526 8.23 -23.20 0.99
C GLU A 526 9.42 -24.05 0.58
N VAL A 527 10.29 -23.51 -0.29
CA VAL A 527 11.51 -24.20 -0.75
C VAL A 527 12.70 -23.69 0.05
N ILE A 528 13.32 -24.57 0.82
CA ILE A 528 14.50 -24.26 1.62
C ILE A 528 15.75 -24.59 0.79
N ASN A 529 16.58 -23.59 0.53
CA ASN A 529 17.80 -23.70 -0.25
C ASN A 529 19.02 -23.56 0.65
N LYS A 530 19.96 -24.48 0.54
CA LYS A 530 21.26 -24.48 1.24
C LYS A 530 22.41 -24.71 0.25
N ARG A 531 23.59 -24.25 0.61
CA ARG A 531 24.84 -24.57 -0.08
C ARG A 531 25.71 -25.41 0.81
N TYR A 532 25.99 -26.65 0.41
CA TYR A 532 27.01 -27.49 1.06
C TYR A 532 28.38 -27.16 0.53
N ILE A 533 29.32 -26.89 1.43
CA ILE A 533 30.73 -26.73 1.12
C ILE A 533 31.51 -27.85 1.79
N LYS A 534 32.16 -28.70 0.99
CA LYS A 534 32.95 -29.80 1.48
C LYS A 534 34.34 -29.32 1.93
N GLY A 535 34.68 -29.62 3.17
CA GLY A 535 35.96 -29.26 3.77
C GLY A 535 35.89 -28.13 4.80
N ASP A 536 37.04 -27.72 5.29
CA ASP A 536 37.16 -26.67 6.28
C ASP A 536 37.28 -25.30 5.63
N PHE A 537 36.57 -24.33 6.16
CA PHE A 537 36.70 -22.94 5.75
C PHE A 537 38.04 -22.36 6.18
N GLN A 538 38.76 -21.78 5.23
CA GLN A 538 39.91 -20.94 5.52
C GLN A 538 39.48 -19.48 5.51
N ILE A 539 39.65 -18.78 6.64
CA ILE A 539 39.39 -17.34 6.73
C ILE A 539 40.57 -16.64 6.01
N TRP A 540 40.32 -16.05 4.85
CA TRP A 540 41.29 -15.28 4.10
C TRP A 540 41.39 -13.83 4.56
N TYR A 541 40.25 -13.29 5.01
CA TYR A 541 40.15 -11.91 5.49
C TYR A 541 39.07 -11.84 6.58
N SER A 542 39.30 -11.00 7.58
CA SER A 542 38.32 -10.66 8.62
C SER A 542 38.48 -9.22 9.01
N ASN A 543 37.36 -8.48 9.00
CA ASN A 543 37.29 -7.08 9.39
C ASN A 543 36.07 -6.89 10.29
N TYR A 544 36.23 -6.18 11.40
CA TYR A 544 35.13 -5.93 12.34
C TYR A 544 34.36 -4.66 12.01
N ALA A 545 34.76 -3.93 10.95
CA ALA A 545 34.16 -2.68 10.52
C ALA A 545 34.18 -1.58 11.62
N ASP A 546 35.16 -1.62 12.50
CA ASP A 546 35.38 -0.67 13.59
C ASP A 546 36.50 0.35 13.30
N ASP A 547 37.17 0.22 12.13
CA ASP A 547 38.23 1.09 11.66
C ASP A 547 38.00 1.48 10.19
N ILE A 548 37.57 2.71 9.96
CA ILE A 548 37.27 3.24 8.63
C ILE A 548 38.52 3.49 7.80
N SER A 549 39.72 3.53 8.39
CA SER A 549 40.98 3.80 7.67
C SER A 549 41.36 2.72 6.66
N GLN A 550 40.76 1.54 6.77
CA GLN A 550 40.97 0.40 5.86
C GLN A 550 40.09 0.48 4.60
N TRP A 551 39.28 1.52 4.48
CA TRP A 551 38.29 1.65 3.43
C TRP A 551 38.46 2.95 2.64
N THR A 552 38.22 2.89 1.35
CA THR A 552 38.00 4.08 0.52
C THR A 552 36.51 4.38 0.50
N LEU A 553 36.16 5.63 0.80
CA LEU A 553 34.80 6.08 1.02
C LEU A 553 34.38 7.02 -0.10
N ASP A 554 33.15 6.84 -0.59
CA ASP A 554 32.42 7.82 -1.39
C ASP A 554 31.15 8.19 -0.62
N GLY A 555 30.98 9.48 -0.30
CA GLY A 555 29.86 9.97 0.50
C GLY A 555 30.16 10.17 1.99
N VAL A 556 29.16 9.96 2.84
CA VAL A 556 29.14 10.36 4.25
C VAL A 556 29.49 9.25 5.24
N TRP A 557 30.10 8.17 4.80
CA TRP A 557 30.45 7.04 5.67
C TRP A 557 31.25 7.45 6.89
N SER A 558 30.91 6.90 8.05
CA SER A 558 31.58 7.14 9.33
C SER A 558 31.48 5.94 10.25
N ILE A 559 32.11 6.04 11.43
CA ILE A 559 31.98 5.06 12.50
C ILE A 559 30.84 5.48 13.43
N THR A 560 30.02 4.51 13.84
CA THR A 560 29.02 4.67 14.91
C THR A 560 29.25 3.66 16.02
N ASP A 561 29.02 4.09 17.25
CA ASP A 561 29.01 3.25 18.46
C ASP A 561 27.61 3.06 19.06
N SER A 562 26.60 3.58 18.35
CA SER A 562 25.21 3.50 18.82
C SER A 562 24.51 2.20 18.46
N ASP A 563 24.96 1.52 17.39
CA ASP A 563 24.38 0.24 16.93
C ASP A 563 25.45 -0.59 16.22
N PHE A 564 25.73 -1.79 16.71
CA PHE A 564 26.76 -2.68 16.15
C PHE A 564 26.52 -4.14 16.52
N VAL A 565 26.97 -5.06 15.69
CA VAL A 565 26.97 -6.51 15.99
C VAL A 565 28.24 -6.91 16.73
N SER A 566 29.40 -6.33 16.35
CA SER A 566 30.68 -6.55 17.02
C SER A 566 31.19 -5.24 17.66
N ALA A 567 31.43 -5.28 18.99
CA ALA A 567 31.94 -4.13 19.71
C ALA A 567 33.38 -3.77 19.26
N PRO A 568 33.76 -2.47 19.28
CA PRO A 568 33.04 -1.36 19.92
C PRO A 568 32.18 -0.52 18.98
N ALA A 569 32.17 -0.77 17.68
CA ALA A 569 31.53 0.12 16.71
C ALA A 569 31.25 -0.60 15.37
N CYS A 570 30.58 0.07 14.45
CA CYS A 570 30.44 -0.35 13.07
C CYS A 570 30.56 0.84 12.10
N ILE A 571 30.65 0.56 10.80
CA ILE A 571 30.61 1.58 9.75
C ILE A 571 29.15 1.84 9.39
N THR A 572 28.79 3.13 9.26
CA THR A 572 27.45 3.59 8.83
C THR A 572 27.55 4.63 7.72
N ASP A 573 26.59 4.62 6.83
CA ASP A 573 26.37 5.67 5.81
C ASP A 573 25.46 6.81 6.31
N THR A 574 24.88 6.67 7.50
CA THR A 574 23.95 7.61 8.13
C THR A 574 24.45 8.14 9.49
N PRO A 575 25.68 8.68 9.59
CA PRO A 575 26.25 9.08 10.88
C PRO A 575 25.52 10.24 11.56
N ASN A 576 24.71 11.00 10.82
CA ASN A 576 24.02 12.20 11.29
C ASN A 576 22.49 12.08 11.22
N GLY A 577 21.95 10.88 11.07
CA GLY A 577 20.54 10.60 10.84
C GLY A 577 20.28 10.10 9.42
N ASP A 578 19.03 10.18 8.95
CA ASP A 578 18.64 9.64 7.64
C ASP A 578 19.42 10.29 6.50
N TYR A 579 19.77 9.52 5.47
CA TYR A 579 20.41 10.04 4.29
C TYR A 579 19.40 10.63 3.30
N ASP A 580 19.90 11.49 2.41
CA ASP A 580 19.08 12.12 1.38
C ASP A 580 18.56 11.08 0.37
N GLY A 581 17.31 11.17 -0.01
CA GLY A 581 16.73 10.36 -1.07
C GLY A 581 17.55 10.44 -2.36
N ASN A 582 17.72 9.33 -3.07
CA ASN A 582 18.57 9.15 -4.25
C ASN A 582 20.08 9.30 -3.97
N SER A 583 20.51 9.06 -2.74
CA SER A 583 21.94 9.01 -2.41
C SER A 583 22.55 7.67 -2.88
N ASP A 584 23.71 7.76 -3.52
CA ASP A 584 24.51 6.61 -3.91
C ASP A 584 25.88 6.72 -3.24
N PHE A 585 26.07 5.94 -2.18
CA PHE A 585 27.30 5.94 -1.40
C PHE A 585 27.99 4.58 -1.50
N THR A 586 29.27 4.60 -1.82
CA THR A 586 30.06 3.38 -1.90
C THR A 586 31.16 3.34 -0.83
N ILE A 587 31.43 2.13 -0.36
CA ILE A 587 32.56 1.84 0.50
C ILE A 587 33.37 0.71 -0.13
N GLN A 588 34.67 0.90 -0.30
CA GLN A 588 35.56 -0.05 -0.92
C GLN A 588 36.70 -0.41 0.03
N LEU A 589 36.91 -1.71 0.26
CA LEU A 589 38.09 -2.18 1.00
C LEU A 589 39.37 -1.83 0.24
N ASN A 590 40.35 -1.26 0.93
CA ASN A 590 41.65 -0.86 0.36
C ASN A 590 42.53 -2.07 0.06
N GLU A 591 42.33 -3.17 0.78
CA GLU A 591 43.08 -4.42 0.58
C GLU A 591 42.47 -5.24 -0.54
N THR A 592 43.32 -5.75 -1.44
CA THR A 592 42.90 -6.71 -2.48
C THR A 592 43.02 -8.11 -1.92
N ILE A 593 41.91 -8.85 -1.94
CA ILE A 593 41.87 -10.26 -1.51
C ILE A 593 42.08 -11.13 -2.73
N ASP A 594 43.19 -11.90 -2.74
CA ASP A 594 43.50 -12.86 -3.81
C ASP A 594 42.76 -14.19 -3.58
N LEU A 595 41.73 -14.44 -4.39
CA LEU A 595 40.94 -15.67 -4.34
C LEU A 595 41.30 -16.68 -5.47
N THR A 596 42.40 -16.45 -6.18
CA THR A 596 42.78 -17.29 -7.32
C THR A 596 43.08 -18.76 -6.95
N ALA A 597 43.36 -19.04 -5.69
CA ALA A 597 43.58 -20.38 -5.16
C ALA A 597 42.32 -21.02 -4.50
N SER A 598 41.20 -20.33 -4.53
CA SER A 598 39.93 -20.81 -3.97
C SER A 598 39.08 -21.46 -5.04
N GLU A 599 38.47 -22.59 -4.73
CA GLU A 599 37.43 -23.21 -5.55
C GLU A 599 36.08 -22.51 -5.34
N ASP A 600 35.78 -22.14 -4.08
CA ASP A 600 34.62 -21.35 -3.68
C ASP A 600 35.06 -20.20 -2.77
N ALA A 601 34.42 -19.03 -2.90
CA ALA A 601 34.66 -17.86 -2.06
C ALA A 601 33.34 -17.36 -1.47
N ILE A 602 33.36 -17.12 -0.16
CA ILE A 602 32.16 -16.67 0.57
C ILE A 602 32.46 -15.35 1.24
N LEU A 603 31.65 -14.34 0.96
CA LEU A 603 31.62 -13.11 1.72
C LEU A 603 30.47 -13.19 2.75
N ARG A 604 30.81 -13.01 4.03
CA ARG A 604 29.82 -12.89 5.11
C ARG A 604 29.95 -11.53 5.77
N PHE A 605 28.85 -10.85 5.96
CA PHE A 605 28.79 -9.59 6.69
C PHE A 605 27.46 -9.46 7.42
N ASN A 606 27.46 -8.68 8.49
CA ASN A 606 26.23 -8.26 9.15
C ASN A 606 25.90 -6.85 8.66
N ALA A 607 24.67 -6.63 8.26
CA ALA A 607 24.18 -5.34 7.84
C ALA A 607 22.82 -5.06 8.49
N LYS A 608 22.55 -3.79 8.77
CA LYS A 608 21.24 -3.31 9.17
C LYS A 608 20.81 -2.26 8.15
N TRP A 609 19.65 -2.44 7.60
CA TRP A 609 19.05 -1.57 6.61
C TRP A 609 17.86 -0.87 7.24
N ASN A 610 17.72 0.42 6.97
CA ASN A 610 16.53 1.23 7.21
C ASN A 610 16.38 2.13 5.99
N ILE A 611 15.78 1.57 4.94
CA ILE A 611 15.71 2.20 3.61
C ILE A 611 14.28 2.64 3.36
#